data_045190147ebd7fcc4b3f2f36a3315ac2
#
_entry.id   045190147ebd7fcc4b3f2f36a3315ac2
#
_cell.length_a   1.000
_cell.length_b   1.000
_cell.length_c   1.000
_cell.angle_alpha   90.00
_cell.angle_beta   90.00
_cell.angle_gamma   90.00
#
_symmetry.space_group_name_H-M   'P 1'
#
loop_
_entity.id
_entity.type
_entity.pdbx_description
1 polymer ?
#
loop_
_entity_poly.entity_id
_entity_poly.type
_entity_poly.pdbx_seq_one_letter_code
_entity_poly.pdbx_strand_id
1 'polypeptide(L)'
;MRAVVCRAGELTVQDVPTPVPDKGQVLLRVLRAGICGSDLHARVHCDATAEVSAEVGYDAFMRSDQSVVMGHEFAGEVVSYGPGCRKRWAPGTPVVAVPMVRHGEEAHLTGLTASAPGAYAQFVLVSEDMTFEIPDGLSIDHAALTEPLAVAHHAIRRGEVGRRDVAVVIGCGPIGLAVIAMLKASGVRTVIASDPSAGRRSLADRVGADIVVDPAAESPFDRCAQEGKYVTAAQDLLGTAFDAMHTLRRIPLAPWSSLFRVADRLGATPKGPVIFECVGTPGMIEHVVSNAPFRSRVVVVGVCMEPDTFRPAMAINKEVELRFVFCYDPAEFHETLHMIADGKVEVAPMITATVGLEGVAPAFDALGTAAHHAKVLIDPMSEIASL
;
A
#
# COMPACT_ATOMS: atom_id res chain seq x y z
N MET A 1 4.43 29.17 9.56
CA MET A 1 4.68 28.41 8.33
C MET A 1 3.39 28.25 7.52
N ARG A 2 3.50 28.16 6.21
CA ARG A 2 2.33 27.84 5.38
C ARG A 2 2.04 26.32 5.43
N ALA A 3 0.77 25.99 5.51
CA ALA A 3 0.31 24.59 5.53
C ALA A 3 -1.09 24.48 4.93
N VAL A 4 -1.43 23.30 4.41
CA VAL A 4 -2.80 22.96 3.99
C VAL A 4 -3.52 22.35 5.19
N VAL A 5 -4.56 23.00 5.65
CA VAL A 5 -5.39 22.59 6.79
C VAL A 5 -6.69 21.97 6.25
N CYS A 6 -6.98 20.75 6.71
CA CYS A 6 -8.26 20.09 6.50
C CYS A 6 -9.18 20.36 7.71
N ARG A 7 -10.39 20.84 7.45
CA ARG A 7 -11.46 20.94 8.45
C ARG A 7 -12.81 20.73 7.77
N ALA A 8 -13.62 19.86 8.32
CA ALA A 8 -14.92 19.50 7.72
C ALA A 8 -14.82 19.11 6.23
N GLY A 9 -13.72 18.47 5.82
CA GLY A 9 -13.47 18.09 4.43
C GLY A 9 -12.97 19.21 3.51
N GLU A 10 -12.90 20.44 3.98
CA GLU A 10 -12.32 21.53 3.22
C GLU A 10 -10.80 21.62 3.42
N LEU A 11 -10.08 21.78 2.32
CA LEU A 11 -8.63 21.97 2.30
C LEU A 11 -8.30 23.43 1.98
N THR A 12 -7.66 24.10 2.91
CA THR A 12 -7.30 25.53 2.77
C THR A 12 -5.85 25.77 3.14
N VAL A 13 -5.16 26.60 2.37
CA VAL A 13 -3.80 27.05 2.72
C VAL A 13 -3.89 28.13 3.79
N GLN A 14 -3.18 27.94 4.90
CA GLN A 14 -3.20 28.85 6.04
C GLN A 14 -1.79 29.06 6.58
N ASP A 15 -1.60 30.20 7.25
CA ASP A 15 -0.44 30.44 8.11
C ASP A 15 -0.69 29.82 9.50
N VAL A 16 0.12 28.84 9.86
CA VAL A 16 0.06 28.15 11.16
C VAL A 16 1.40 28.32 11.91
N PRO A 17 1.43 28.20 13.22
CA PRO A 17 2.69 28.21 13.96
C PRO A 17 3.65 27.12 13.44
N THR A 18 4.92 27.45 13.27
CA THR A 18 5.95 26.43 13.01
C THR A 18 6.09 25.56 14.25
N PRO A 19 5.99 24.22 14.15
CA PRO A 19 6.07 23.36 15.31
C PRO A 19 7.48 23.39 15.92
N VAL A 20 7.55 23.27 17.23
CA VAL A 20 8.81 23.22 17.98
C VAL A 20 9.03 21.78 18.43
N PRO A 21 10.21 21.17 18.15
CA PRO A 21 10.45 19.78 18.48
C PRO A 21 10.57 19.59 20.00
N ASP A 22 9.78 18.67 20.55
CA ASP A 22 9.82 18.21 21.94
C ASP A 22 10.82 17.04 22.10
N LYS A 23 10.86 16.44 23.28
CA LYS A 23 11.80 15.37 23.62
C LYS A 23 11.77 14.23 22.62
N GLY A 24 12.94 13.94 22.01
CA GLY A 24 13.12 12.86 21.03
C GLY A 24 12.58 13.17 19.63
N GLN A 25 12.13 14.41 19.39
CA GLN A 25 11.60 14.85 18.10
C GLN A 25 12.62 15.62 17.30
N VAL A 26 12.47 15.58 15.99
CA VAL A 26 13.27 16.30 14.99
C VAL A 26 12.32 17.15 14.15
N LEU A 27 12.67 18.41 13.95
CA LEU A 27 12.00 19.28 12.98
C LEU A 27 12.64 19.08 11.62
N LEU A 28 11.81 18.72 10.64
CA LEU A 28 12.21 18.63 9.26
C LEU A 28 11.62 19.77 8.45
N ARG A 29 12.38 20.30 7.49
CA ARG A 29 11.84 21.04 6.36
C ARG A 29 11.36 20.03 5.33
N VAL A 30 10.09 20.09 4.94
CA VAL A 30 9.52 19.20 3.94
C VAL A 30 10.05 19.58 2.55
N LEU A 31 10.63 18.62 1.87
CA LEU A 31 11.10 18.76 0.49
C LEU A 31 10.10 18.20 -0.51
N ARG A 32 9.47 17.09 -0.17
CA ARG A 32 8.36 16.47 -0.90
C ARG A 32 7.40 15.78 0.05
N ALA A 33 6.11 15.86 -0.27
CA ALA A 33 5.09 15.02 0.35
C ALA A 33 4.23 14.36 -0.73
N GLY A 34 3.76 13.14 -0.47
CA GLY A 34 2.88 12.39 -1.38
C GLY A 34 1.42 12.52 -0.93
N ILE A 35 0.48 12.53 -1.89
CA ILE A 35 -0.94 12.38 -1.60
C ILE A 35 -1.29 10.89 -1.62
N CYS A 36 -1.81 10.39 -0.49
CA CYS A 36 -2.24 9.00 -0.31
C CYS A 36 -3.74 8.84 -0.56
N GLY A 37 -4.15 7.63 -0.95
CA GLY A 37 -5.58 7.27 -1.00
C GLY A 37 -6.27 7.38 0.34
N SER A 38 -5.56 7.08 1.44
CA SER A 38 -6.07 7.23 2.81
C SER A 38 -6.33 8.68 3.20
N ASP A 39 -5.59 9.66 2.64
CA ASP A 39 -5.89 11.08 2.83
C ASP A 39 -7.23 11.47 2.18
N LEU A 40 -7.51 10.92 0.97
CA LEU A 40 -8.79 11.15 0.31
C LEU A 40 -9.94 10.57 1.15
N HIS A 41 -9.76 9.38 1.70
CA HIS A 41 -10.73 8.76 2.62
C HIS A 41 -10.88 9.55 3.92
N ALA A 42 -9.78 9.95 4.55
CA ALA A 42 -9.79 10.75 5.78
C ALA A 42 -10.47 12.12 5.58
N ARG A 43 -10.28 12.76 4.42
CA ARG A 43 -10.98 14.02 4.07
C ARG A 43 -12.50 13.88 4.15
N VAL A 44 -13.05 12.74 3.72
CA VAL A 44 -14.50 12.56 3.56
C VAL A 44 -15.12 11.75 4.71
N HIS A 45 -14.38 10.78 5.25
CA HIS A 45 -14.89 9.77 6.19
C HIS A 45 -14.16 9.77 7.53
N CYS A 46 -13.55 10.90 7.94
CA CYS A 46 -12.72 10.96 9.16
C CYS A 46 -13.45 10.48 10.42
N ASP A 47 -14.71 10.84 10.61
CA ASP A 47 -15.47 10.45 11.81
C ASP A 47 -15.72 8.94 11.87
N ALA A 48 -16.11 8.30 10.76
CA ALA A 48 -16.25 6.86 10.68
C ALA A 48 -14.90 6.14 10.89
N THR A 49 -13.81 6.68 10.32
CA THR A 49 -12.46 6.14 10.55
C THR A 49 -12.04 6.28 12.00
N ALA A 50 -12.36 7.41 12.65
CA ALA A 50 -12.07 7.64 14.06
C ALA A 50 -12.83 6.67 14.97
N GLU A 51 -14.07 6.32 14.64
CA GLU A 51 -14.85 5.32 15.38
C GLU A 51 -14.19 3.94 15.31
N VAL A 52 -13.84 3.47 14.12
CA VAL A 52 -13.13 2.18 13.93
C VAL A 52 -11.78 2.20 14.63
N SER A 53 -11.04 3.33 14.56
CA SER A 53 -9.75 3.47 15.23
C SER A 53 -9.88 3.41 16.75
N ALA A 54 -10.93 4.02 17.32
CA ALA A 54 -11.22 3.96 18.76
C ALA A 54 -11.58 2.54 19.23
N GLU A 55 -12.30 1.76 18.41
CA GLU A 55 -12.63 0.36 18.72
C GLU A 55 -11.37 -0.52 18.82
N VAL A 56 -10.30 -0.19 18.10
CA VAL A 56 -9.01 -0.88 18.21
C VAL A 56 -8.04 -0.20 19.19
N GLY A 57 -8.51 0.80 19.94
CA GLY A 57 -7.75 1.46 21.01
C GLY A 57 -6.91 2.67 20.61
N TYR A 58 -7.22 3.29 19.46
CA TYR A 58 -6.58 4.54 19.02
C TYR A 58 -7.62 5.68 18.92
N ASP A 59 -7.75 6.46 19.98
CA ASP A 59 -8.77 7.53 20.10
C ASP A 59 -8.35 8.87 19.46
N ALA A 60 -7.10 9.01 19.01
CA ALA A 60 -6.53 10.27 18.56
C ALA A 60 -6.71 10.52 17.04
N PHE A 61 -7.40 9.65 16.29
CA PHE A 61 -7.62 9.88 14.86
C PHE A 61 -8.43 11.16 14.63
N MET A 62 -8.12 11.90 13.56
CA MET A 62 -8.75 13.17 13.23
C MET A 62 -10.28 13.06 13.09
N ARG A 63 -10.98 14.12 13.52
CA ARG A 63 -12.43 14.28 13.39
C ARG A 63 -12.78 15.50 12.55
N SER A 64 -13.99 15.53 12.01
CA SER A 64 -14.45 16.57 11.09
C SER A 64 -14.47 17.99 11.70
N ASP A 65 -14.66 18.11 13.01
CA ASP A 65 -14.67 19.38 13.75
C ASP A 65 -13.25 19.92 14.08
N GLN A 66 -12.22 19.10 13.87
CA GLN A 66 -10.82 19.46 14.12
C GLN A 66 -10.18 20.11 12.87
N SER A 67 -9.17 20.96 13.12
CA SER A 67 -8.27 21.48 12.07
C SER A 67 -7.01 20.65 12.06
N VAL A 68 -6.74 19.92 10.98
CA VAL A 68 -5.61 19.00 10.84
C VAL A 68 -4.79 19.35 9.61
N VAL A 69 -3.48 19.49 9.77
CA VAL A 69 -2.54 19.50 8.65
C VAL A 69 -2.30 18.05 8.27
N MET A 70 -2.73 17.64 7.08
CA MET A 70 -2.64 16.27 6.59
C MET A 70 -1.26 15.95 5.99
N GLY A 71 -1.08 14.72 5.51
CA GLY A 71 0.12 14.26 4.81
C GLY A 71 1.05 13.42 5.67
N HIS A 72 1.17 12.14 5.31
CA HIS A 72 1.96 11.15 6.06
C HIS A 72 3.01 10.45 5.18
N GLU A 73 3.08 10.75 3.89
CA GLU A 73 4.13 10.30 2.97
C GLU A 73 5.07 11.46 2.69
N PHE A 74 6.33 11.43 3.10
CA PHE A 74 7.21 12.59 2.88
C PHE A 74 8.70 12.27 2.93
N ALA A 75 9.48 13.15 2.30
CA ALA A 75 10.91 13.31 2.45
C ALA A 75 11.22 14.76 2.84
N GLY A 76 12.17 14.95 3.73
CA GLY A 76 12.55 16.27 4.23
C GLY A 76 14.03 16.36 4.56
N GLU A 77 14.47 17.50 5.05
CA GLU A 77 15.81 17.68 5.58
C GLU A 77 15.77 18.13 7.03
N VAL A 78 16.76 17.71 7.79
CA VAL A 78 16.89 18.04 9.22
C VAL A 78 17.10 19.55 9.41
N VAL A 79 16.30 20.16 10.28
CA VAL A 79 16.45 21.58 10.68
C VAL A 79 16.98 21.70 12.09
N SER A 80 16.29 21.08 13.05
CA SER A 80 16.65 21.19 14.48
C SER A 80 16.14 19.99 15.27
N TYR A 81 16.67 19.86 16.47
CA TYR A 81 16.40 18.75 17.37
C TYR A 81 15.78 19.23 18.67
N GLY A 82 14.82 18.46 19.17
CA GLY A 82 14.32 18.60 20.53
C GLY A 82 15.28 18.05 21.60
N PRO A 83 14.96 18.25 22.86
CA PRO A 83 15.73 17.71 23.97
C PRO A 83 15.82 16.17 23.89
N GLY A 84 16.97 15.62 24.30
CA GLY A 84 17.17 14.17 24.40
C GLY A 84 17.46 13.43 23.10
N CYS A 85 17.47 14.13 21.96
CA CYS A 85 17.90 13.54 20.69
C CYS A 85 19.41 13.27 20.68
N ARG A 86 19.79 12.22 19.95
CA ARG A 86 21.21 11.85 19.72
C ARG A 86 21.88 12.72 18.68
N LYS A 87 21.10 13.49 17.92
CA LYS A 87 21.55 14.39 16.83
C LYS A 87 22.38 13.64 15.78
N ARG A 88 21.82 12.57 15.28
CA ARG A 88 22.50 11.63 14.36
C ARG A 88 22.95 12.29 13.05
N TRP A 89 22.25 13.33 12.62
CA TRP A 89 22.44 13.97 11.30
C TRP A 89 22.74 15.47 11.47
N ALA A 90 23.54 16.02 10.60
CA ALA A 90 23.72 17.44 10.51
C ALA A 90 22.45 18.14 9.97
N PRO A 91 22.19 19.41 10.35
CA PRO A 91 21.17 20.20 9.66
C PRO A 91 21.43 20.21 8.13
N GLY A 92 20.36 20.06 7.34
CA GLY A 92 20.41 19.93 5.90
C GLY A 92 20.54 18.48 5.39
N THR A 93 20.78 17.49 6.26
CA THR A 93 20.80 16.09 5.85
C THR A 93 19.39 15.64 5.41
N PRO A 94 19.26 15.07 4.17
CA PRO A 94 17.97 14.58 3.69
C PRO A 94 17.57 13.27 4.37
N VAL A 95 16.30 13.18 4.79
CA VAL A 95 15.77 12.05 5.54
C VAL A 95 14.33 11.72 5.11
N VAL A 96 13.92 10.48 5.34
CA VAL A 96 12.52 10.03 5.38
C VAL A 96 12.19 9.54 6.79
N ALA A 97 10.92 9.49 7.15
CA ALA A 97 10.52 9.00 8.45
C ALA A 97 9.22 8.19 8.37
N VAL A 98 9.12 7.17 9.22
CA VAL A 98 7.83 6.54 9.51
C VAL A 98 6.93 7.61 10.12
N PRO A 99 5.69 7.82 9.60
CA PRO A 99 4.85 8.96 9.97
C PRO A 99 4.21 8.79 11.34
N MET A 100 5.05 8.71 12.34
CA MET A 100 4.66 8.63 13.76
C MET A 100 5.52 9.55 14.60
N VAL A 101 4.88 10.25 15.52
CA VAL A 101 5.57 11.11 16.49
C VAL A 101 5.08 10.80 17.90
N ARG A 102 5.97 10.90 18.87
CA ARG A 102 5.64 10.66 20.27
C ARG A 102 5.53 11.98 21.04
N HIS A 103 4.43 12.14 21.78
CA HIS A 103 4.23 13.20 22.76
C HIS A 103 4.12 12.56 24.16
N GLY A 104 5.16 12.71 24.98
CA GLY A 104 5.26 11.97 26.25
C GLY A 104 5.31 10.46 26.02
N GLU A 105 4.30 9.74 26.51
CA GLU A 105 4.17 8.29 26.30
C GLU A 105 3.22 7.92 25.15
N GLU A 106 2.45 8.86 24.64
CA GLU A 106 1.47 8.64 23.57
C GLU A 106 2.12 8.72 22.19
N ALA A 107 1.78 7.77 21.31
CA ALA A 107 2.19 7.77 19.91
C ALA A 107 1.05 8.29 19.02
N HIS A 108 1.38 9.19 18.12
CA HIS A 108 0.43 9.84 17.23
C HIS A 108 0.82 9.63 15.77
N LEU A 109 -0.20 9.40 14.92
CA LEU A 109 -0.02 9.27 13.47
C LEU A 109 0.13 10.68 12.86
N THR A 110 1.28 10.95 12.27
CA THR A 110 1.56 12.23 11.59
C THR A 110 0.60 12.46 10.45
N GLY A 111 -0.05 13.62 10.43
CA GLY A 111 -0.98 14.01 9.37
C GLY A 111 -2.38 13.39 9.45
N LEU A 112 -2.65 12.55 10.45
CA LEU A 112 -3.94 11.91 10.69
C LEU A 112 -4.50 12.17 12.09
N THR A 113 -3.87 13.07 12.84
CA THR A 113 -4.32 13.55 14.15
C THR A 113 -4.00 15.03 14.33
N ALA A 114 -4.84 15.76 15.03
CA ALA A 114 -4.64 17.18 15.29
C ALA A 114 -3.37 17.47 16.14
N SER A 115 -2.95 16.53 16.98
CA SER A 115 -1.75 16.65 17.82
C SER A 115 -0.44 16.39 17.09
N ALA A 116 -0.46 15.80 15.87
CA ALA A 116 0.72 15.54 15.06
C ALA A 116 0.51 16.04 13.61
N PRO A 117 0.67 17.35 13.37
CA PRO A 117 0.53 17.96 12.05
C PRO A 117 1.41 17.27 11.00
N GLY A 118 0.86 17.04 9.81
CA GLY A 118 1.50 16.33 8.73
C GLY A 118 2.34 17.21 7.79
N ALA A 119 2.72 16.60 6.69
CA ALA A 119 3.71 17.14 5.75
C ALA A 119 3.11 17.99 4.60
N TYR A 120 1.79 18.23 4.58
CA TYR A 120 1.26 19.25 3.65
C TYR A 120 1.54 20.66 4.19
N ALA A 121 2.78 20.87 4.57
CA ALA A 121 3.31 22.06 5.21
C ALA A 121 4.79 22.24 4.90
N GLN A 122 5.33 23.42 5.19
CA GLN A 122 6.75 23.70 5.03
C GLN A 122 7.65 22.91 6.02
N PHE A 123 7.10 22.56 7.19
CA PHE A 123 7.83 21.83 8.24
C PHE A 123 6.94 20.77 8.88
N VAL A 124 7.56 19.67 9.31
CA VAL A 124 6.91 18.55 10.01
C VAL A 124 7.78 18.06 11.16
N LEU A 125 7.15 17.56 12.23
CA LEU A 125 7.84 16.88 13.32
C LEU A 125 7.86 15.38 13.08
N VAL A 126 8.99 14.76 13.39
CA VAL A 126 9.18 13.30 13.35
C VAL A 126 9.89 12.83 14.63
N SER A 127 9.75 11.56 14.98
CA SER A 127 10.57 10.94 16.03
C SER A 127 11.95 10.57 15.47
N GLU A 128 13.04 10.93 16.19
CA GLU A 128 14.41 10.62 15.75
C GLU A 128 14.61 9.12 15.49
N ASP A 129 14.06 8.25 16.36
CA ASP A 129 14.21 6.82 16.24
C ASP A 129 13.40 6.19 15.08
N MET A 130 12.47 6.94 14.47
CA MET A 130 11.66 6.55 13.31
C MET A 130 12.13 7.22 12.02
N THR A 131 13.31 7.87 12.02
CA THR A 131 13.86 8.63 10.91
C THR A 131 15.06 7.92 10.31
N PHE A 132 15.19 7.98 8.99
CA PHE A 132 16.24 7.31 8.22
C PHE A 132 16.83 8.28 7.21
N GLU A 133 18.17 8.28 7.09
CA GLU A 133 18.89 9.07 6.10
C GLU A 133 18.60 8.55 4.69
N ILE A 134 18.39 9.46 3.76
CA ILE A 134 18.22 9.12 2.35
C ILE A 134 19.60 8.75 1.79
N PRO A 135 19.78 7.54 1.23
CA PRO A 135 21.04 7.13 0.62
C PRO A 135 21.52 8.09 -0.48
N ASP A 136 22.83 8.30 -0.56
CA ASP A 136 23.44 9.14 -1.58
C ASP A 136 23.01 8.72 -3.00
N GLY A 137 22.64 9.68 -3.83
CA GLY A 137 22.23 9.46 -5.21
C GLY A 137 20.75 9.16 -5.38
N LEU A 138 19.99 8.87 -4.33
CA LEU A 138 18.53 8.74 -4.40
C LEU A 138 17.87 10.13 -4.46
N SER A 139 17.03 10.35 -5.47
CA SER A 139 16.29 11.62 -5.59
C SER A 139 15.25 11.76 -4.47
N ILE A 140 15.00 12.99 -4.05
CA ILE A 140 13.99 13.30 -3.02
C ILE A 140 12.59 12.88 -3.47
N ASP A 141 12.27 13.04 -4.74
CA ASP A 141 10.99 12.64 -5.32
C ASP A 141 10.76 11.12 -5.17
N HIS A 142 11.79 10.32 -5.45
CA HIS A 142 11.72 8.88 -5.29
C HIS A 142 11.71 8.46 -3.81
N ALA A 143 12.50 9.13 -2.97
CA ALA A 143 12.54 8.85 -1.53
C ALA A 143 11.18 9.11 -0.85
N ALA A 144 10.41 10.10 -1.30
CA ALA A 144 9.06 10.38 -0.78
C ALA A 144 8.06 9.23 -1.00
N LEU A 145 8.38 8.28 -1.91
CA LEU A 145 7.58 7.08 -2.16
C LEU A 145 7.90 5.91 -1.22
N THR A 146 8.84 6.07 -0.29
CA THR A 146 9.21 5.00 0.66
C THR A 146 8.00 4.52 1.45
N GLU A 147 7.16 5.44 1.92
CA GLU A 147 5.99 5.10 2.75
C GLU A 147 4.99 4.21 2.00
N PRO A 148 4.40 4.60 0.85
CA PRO A 148 3.43 3.75 0.15
C PRO A 148 4.03 2.45 -0.39
N LEU A 149 5.32 2.43 -0.71
CA LEU A 149 6.00 1.22 -1.12
C LEU A 149 6.27 0.28 0.06
N ALA A 150 6.46 0.80 1.28
CA ALA A 150 6.56 -0.03 2.48
C ALA A 150 5.24 -0.75 2.78
N VAL A 151 4.09 -0.09 2.57
CA VAL A 151 2.77 -0.75 2.65
C VAL A 151 2.68 -1.91 1.65
N ALA A 152 3.10 -1.68 0.41
CA ALA A 152 3.12 -2.72 -0.62
C ALA A 152 4.09 -3.86 -0.28
N HIS A 153 5.28 -3.54 0.25
CA HIS A 153 6.26 -4.53 0.71
C HIS A 153 5.67 -5.43 1.80
N HIS A 154 5.03 -4.83 2.81
CA HIS A 154 4.32 -5.57 3.85
C HIS A 154 3.25 -6.49 3.27
N ALA A 155 2.42 -5.99 2.36
CA ALA A 155 1.37 -6.78 1.71
C ALA A 155 1.94 -8.02 0.99
N ILE A 156 3.07 -7.89 0.27
CA ILE A 156 3.71 -8.99 -0.43
C ILE A 156 4.28 -10.01 0.56
N ARG A 157 4.92 -9.58 1.64
CA ARG A 157 5.42 -10.47 2.71
C ARG A 157 4.27 -11.22 3.36
N ARG A 158 3.18 -10.53 3.71
CA ARG A 158 1.97 -11.16 4.27
C ARG A 158 1.27 -12.09 3.29
N GLY A 159 1.38 -11.82 1.98
CA GLY A 159 0.92 -12.69 0.91
C GLY A 159 1.79 -13.93 0.70
N GLU A 160 3.00 -13.99 1.28
CA GLU A 160 3.96 -15.09 1.09
C GLU A 160 4.18 -15.42 -0.40
N VAL A 161 4.35 -14.37 -1.21
CA VAL A 161 4.42 -14.52 -2.67
C VAL A 161 5.76 -15.11 -3.08
N GLY A 162 5.72 -16.25 -3.74
CA GLY A 162 6.90 -16.88 -4.32
C GLY A 162 7.19 -16.40 -5.74
N ARG A 163 8.45 -16.47 -6.16
CA ARG A 163 8.87 -16.05 -7.52
C ARG A 163 8.15 -16.77 -8.66
N ARG A 164 7.59 -17.95 -8.41
CA ARG A 164 6.87 -18.77 -9.41
C ARG A 164 5.36 -18.68 -9.29
N ASP A 165 4.86 -17.98 -8.27
CA ASP A 165 3.43 -17.74 -8.14
C ASP A 165 2.97 -16.77 -9.25
N VAL A 166 1.74 -16.90 -9.68
CA VAL A 166 1.07 -15.86 -10.45
C VAL A 166 0.43 -14.91 -9.45
N ALA A 167 0.79 -13.64 -9.52
CA ALA A 167 0.20 -12.60 -8.72
C ALA A 167 -0.82 -11.80 -9.54
N VAL A 168 -2.01 -11.56 -8.98
CA VAL A 168 -3.05 -10.74 -9.58
C VAL A 168 -3.26 -9.50 -8.72
N VAL A 169 -3.24 -8.32 -9.32
CA VAL A 169 -3.51 -7.05 -8.66
C VAL A 169 -4.82 -6.48 -9.21
N ILE A 170 -5.83 -6.43 -8.36
CA ILE A 170 -7.14 -5.85 -8.67
C ILE A 170 -7.17 -4.42 -8.19
N GLY A 171 -7.30 -3.48 -9.12
CA GLY A 171 -7.17 -2.04 -8.89
C GLY A 171 -5.73 -1.54 -9.07
N CYS A 172 -5.52 -0.69 -10.07
CA CYS A 172 -4.23 -0.07 -10.41
C CYS A 172 -4.18 1.41 -9.97
N GLY A 173 -4.76 1.71 -8.80
CA GLY A 173 -4.57 2.97 -8.09
C GLY A 173 -3.16 3.04 -7.48
N PRO A 174 -2.85 4.09 -6.69
CA PRO A 174 -1.51 4.28 -6.12
C PRO A 174 -0.97 3.04 -5.39
N ILE A 175 -1.80 2.40 -4.55
CA ILE A 175 -1.36 1.20 -3.81
C ILE A 175 -1.22 -0.03 -4.71
N GLY A 176 -2.11 -0.21 -5.71
CA GLY A 176 -1.98 -1.31 -6.66
C GLY A 176 -0.73 -1.20 -7.52
N LEU A 177 -0.37 0.01 -7.96
CA LEU A 177 0.88 0.27 -8.67
C LEU A 177 2.11 0.01 -7.78
N ALA A 178 2.05 0.40 -6.50
CA ALA A 178 3.10 0.09 -5.53
C ALA A 178 3.26 -1.43 -5.34
N VAL A 179 2.15 -2.18 -5.25
CA VAL A 179 2.17 -3.65 -5.17
C VAL A 179 2.79 -4.25 -6.43
N ILE A 180 2.43 -3.77 -7.64
CA ILE A 180 3.03 -4.25 -8.90
C ILE A 180 4.55 -4.02 -8.89
N ALA A 181 5.00 -2.79 -8.57
CA ALA A 181 6.42 -2.46 -8.51
C ALA A 181 7.19 -3.37 -7.54
N MET A 182 6.65 -3.56 -6.34
CA MET A 182 7.27 -4.38 -5.31
C MET A 182 7.25 -5.88 -5.63
N LEU A 183 6.20 -6.41 -6.31
CA LEU A 183 6.17 -7.78 -6.83
C LEU A 183 7.30 -8.01 -7.84
N LYS A 184 7.50 -7.08 -8.77
CA LYS A 184 8.57 -7.16 -9.76
C LYS A 184 9.95 -7.05 -9.10
N ALA A 185 10.13 -6.13 -8.15
CA ALA A 185 11.35 -6.01 -7.36
C ALA A 185 11.68 -7.29 -6.56
N SER A 186 10.65 -8.02 -6.09
CA SER A 186 10.78 -9.31 -5.41
C SER A 186 11.04 -10.49 -6.37
N GLY A 187 11.07 -10.24 -7.68
CA GLY A 187 11.36 -11.23 -8.71
C GLY A 187 10.20 -12.15 -9.06
N VAL A 188 8.96 -11.75 -8.76
CA VAL A 188 7.76 -12.46 -9.21
C VAL A 188 7.67 -12.43 -10.73
N ARG A 189 7.51 -13.61 -11.34
CA ARG A 189 7.63 -13.75 -12.80
C ARG A 189 6.41 -13.31 -13.56
N THR A 190 5.22 -13.57 -13.00
CA THR A 190 3.95 -13.26 -13.66
C THR A 190 3.10 -12.39 -12.75
N VAL A 191 2.96 -11.13 -13.12
CA VAL A 191 2.12 -10.13 -12.44
C VAL A 191 1.03 -9.70 -13.41
N ILE A 192 -0.22 -10.01 -13.07
CA ILE A 192 -1.42 -9.62 -13.81
C ILE A 192 -2.03 -8.41 -13.10
N ALA A 193 -2.23 -7.32 -13.83
CA ALA A 193 -2.86 -6.10 -13.32
C ALA A 193 -4.24 -5.92 -13.96
N SER A 194 -5.25 -5.58 -13.18
CA SER A 194 -6.60 -5.35 -13.68
C SER A 194 -7.20 -4.05 -13.14
N ASP A 195 -7.66 -3.19 -14.05
CA ASP A 195 -8.34 -1.94 -13.72
C ASP A 195 -9.29 -1.55 -14.86
N PRO A 196 -10.49 -1.02 -14.60
CA PRO A 196 -11.40 -0.54 -15.65
C PRO A 196 -10.86 0.70 -16.39
N SER A 197 -9.98 1.50 -15.77
CA SER A 197 -9.41 2.70 -16.37
C SER A 197 -8.24 2.37 -17.31
N ALA A 198 -8.35 2.75 -18.58
CA ALA A 198 -7.27 2.59 -19.55
C ALA A 198 -5.99 3.36 -19.15
N GLY A 199 -6.14 4.55 -18.54
CA GLY A 199 -5.01 5.33 -18.03
C GLY A 199 -4.26 4.59 -16.91
N ARG A 200 -4.98 4.03 -15.93
CA ARG A 200 -4.39 3.24 -14.85
C ARG A 200 -3.76 1.95 -15.36
N ARG A 201 -4.38 1.29 -16.36
CA ARG A 201 -3.78 0.13 -17.02
C ARG A 201 -2.45 0.47 -17.71
N SER A 202 -2.37 1.62 -18.36
CA SER A 202 -1.12 2.11 -18.97
C SER A 202 -0.04 2.39 -17.93
N LEU A 203 -0.40 2.87 -16.75
CA LEU A 203 0.52 3.04 -15.62
C LEU A 203 1.02 1.69 -15.10
N ALA A 204 0.12 0.71 -14.95
CA ALA A 204 0.46 -0.64 -14.50
C ALA A 204 1.48 -1.32 -15.44
N ASP A 205 1.32 -1.18 -16.76
CA ASP A 205 2.28 -1.65 -17.76
C ASP A 205 3.66 -1.00 -17.57
N ARG A 206 3.70 0.33 -17.43
CA ARG A 206 4.95 1.08 -17.22
C ARG A 206 5.67 0.76 -15.91
N VAL A 207 4.93 0.39 -14.88
CA VAL A 207 5.48 -0.01 -13.57
C VAL A 207 5.96 -1.47 -13.58
N GLY A 208 5.61 -2.24 -14.63
CA GLY A 208 6.17 -3.55 -14.91
C GLY A 208 5.21 -4.72 -14.76
N ALA A 209 3.88 -4.51 -14.82
CA ALA A 209 2.94 -5.62 -14.95
C ALA A 209 3.23 -6.41 -16.24
N ASP A 210 3.26 -7.74 -16.15
CA ASP A 210 3.53 -8.60 -17.31
C ASP A 210 2.28 -8.73 -18.20
N ILE A 211 1.11 -8.65 -17.58
CA ILE A 211 -0.19 -8.79 -18.27
C ILE A 211 -1.12 -7.72 -17.69
N VAL A 212 -1.76 -6.97 -18.56
CA VAL A 212 -2.71 -5.93 -18.18
C VAL A 212 -4.08 -6.25 -18.75
N VAL A 213 -5.08 -6.31 -17.88
CA VAL A 213 -6.44 -6.78 -18.21
C VAL A 213 -7.46 -5.66 -18.05
N ASP A 214 -8.30 -5.47 -19.04
CA ASP A 214 -9.55 -4.74 -18.93
C ASP A 214 -10.63 -5.70 -18.39
N PRO A 215 -11.14 -5.52 -17.16
CA PRO A 215 -12.13 -6.44 -16.60
C PRO A 215 -13.47 -6.46 -17.34
N ALA A 216 -13.72 -5.46 -18.19
CA ALA A 216 -14.90 -5.46 -19.07
C ALA A 216 -14.75 -6.35 -20.31
N ALA A 217 -13.51 -6.65 -20.71
CA ALA A 217 -13.21 -7.47 -21.90
C ALA A 217 -12.76 -8.89 -21.54
N GLU A 218 -12.03 -9.06 -20.46
CA GLU A 218 -11.46 -10.36 -20.03
C GLU A 218 -11.47 -10.44 -18.51
N SER A 219 -11.78 -11.62 -17.96
CA SER A 219 -11.68 -11.88 -16.52
C SER A 219 -10.20 -12.01 -16.09
N PRO A 220 -9.72 -11.20 -15.13
CA PRO A 220 -8.37 -11.37 -14.60
C PRO A 220 -8.17 -12.72 -13.90
N PHE A 221 -9.24 -13.32 -13.40
CA PHE A 221 -9.22 -14.63 -12.75
C PHE A 221 -9.07 -15.77 -13.75
N ASP A 222 -9.77 -15.70 -14.89
CA ASP A 222 -9.65 -16.68 -15.98
C ASP A 222 -8.25 -16.58 -16.59
N ARG A 223 -7.77 -15.37 -16.81
CA ARG A 223 -6.40 -15.16 -17.30
C ARG A 223 -5.38 -15.74 -16.33
N CYS A 224 -5.54 -15.49 -15.03
CA CYS A 224 -4.69 -16.04 -13.99
C CYS A 224 -4.72 -17.58 -13.97
N ALA A 225 -5.91 -18.16 -14.10
CA ALA A 225 -6.08 -19.61 -14.12
C ALA A 225 -5.34 -20.25 -15.30
N GLN A 226 -5.38 -19.62 -16.48
CA GLN A 226 -4.67 -20.08 -17.67
C GLN A 226 -3.15 -20.01 -17.49
N GLU A 227 -2.61 -18.89 -17.03
CA GLU A 227 -1.17 -18.68 -16.82
C GLU A 227 -0.58 -19.63 -15.77
N GLY A 228 -1.28 -19.82 -14.65
CA GLY A 228 -0.82 -20.67 -13.56
C GLY A 228 -1.30 -22.13 -13.65
N LYS A 229 -2.17 -22.45 -14.60
CA LYS A 229 -2.85 -23.75 -14.70
C LYS A 229 -3.58 -24.10 -13.40
N TYR A 230 -4.22 -23.11 -12.81
CA TYR A 230 -4.93 -23.27 -11.54
C TYR A 230 -6.29 -23.93 -11.74
N VAL A 231 -6.72 -24.67 -10.72
CA VAL A 231 -8.04 -25.31 -10.72
C VAL A 231 -9.13 -24.27 -10.47
N THR A 232 -10.13 -24.25 -11.36
CA THR A 232 -11.29 -23.34 -11.27
C THR A 232 -12.61 -24.07 -11.05
N ALA A 233 -12.66 -25.39 -11.29
CA ALA A 233 -13.85 -26.21 -11.09
C ALA A 233 -13.61 -27.32 -10.07
N ALA A 234 -14.59 -27.54 -9.19
CA ALA A 234 -14.52 -28.60 -8.17
C ALA A 234 -14.39 -30.00 -8.81
N GLN A 235 -15.01 -30.21 -9.98
CA GLN A 235 -14.94 -31.48 -10.69
C GLN A 235 -13.50 -31.83 -11.09
N ASP A 236 -12.69 -30.85 -11.52
CA ASP A 236 -11.29 -31.07 -11.90
C ASP A 236 -10.42 -31.39 -10.68
N LEU A 237 -10.72 -30.79 -9.52
CA LEU A 237 -10.04 -31.09 -8.27
C LEU A 237 -10.32 -32.52 -7.83
N LEU A 238 -11.59 -32.95 -7.89
CA LEU A 238 -12.00 -34.33 -7.58
C LEU A 238 -11.37 -35.34 -8.57
N GLY A 239 -11.39 -35.04 -9.86
CA GLY A 239 -10.75 -35.85 -10.89
C GLY A 239 -9.26 -36.06 -10.62
N THR A 240 -8.54 -34.97 -10.33
CA THR A 240 -7.11 -35.03 -9.99
C THR A 240 -6.85 -35.91 -8.77
N ALA A 241 -7.72 -35.84 -7.74
CA ALA A 241 -7.59 -36.70 -6.55
C ALA A 241 -7.79 -38.19 -6.87
N PHE A 242 -8.78 -38.51 -7.71
CA PHE A 242 -9.02 -39.88 -8.18
C PHE A 242 -7.83 -40.41 -8.99
N ASP A 243 -7.30 -39.66 -9.93
CA ASP A 243 -6.18 -40.05 -10.78
C ASP A 243 -4.89 -40.23 -9.97
N ALA A 244 -4.63 -39.36 -9.02
CA ALA A 244 -3.51 -39.48 -8.10
C ALA A 244 -3.61 -40.76 -7.27
N MET A 245 -4.77 -41.04 -6.70
CA MET A 245 -4.98 -42.26 -5.91
C MET A 245 -4.92 -43.52 -6.76
N HIS A 246 -5.49 -43.50 -7.99
CA HIS A 246 -5.38 -44.60 -8.94
C HIS A 246 -3.91 -44.93 -9.24
N THR A 247 -3.10 -43.90 -9.50
CA THR A 247 -1.67 -44.05 -9.81
C THR A 247 -0.88 -44.60 -8.61
N LEU A 248 -1.08 -44.01 -7.42
CA LEU A 248 -0.35 -44.41 -6.20
C LEU A 248 -0.68 -45.83 -5.78
N ARG A 249 -1.94 -46.28 -5.90
CA ARG A 249 -2.35 -47.65 -5.53
C ARG A 249 -1.85 -48.74 -6.46
N ARG A 250 -1.37 -48.39 -7.66
CA ARG A 250 -0.74 -49.32 -8.58
C ARG A 250 0.70 -49.71 -8.18
N ILE A 251 1.32 -48.95 -7.30
CA ILE A 251 2.67 -49.23 -6.83
C ILE A 251 2.55 -50.16 -5.63
N PRO A 252 2.98 -51.46 -5.73
CA PRO A 252 2.88 -52.41 -4.65
C PRO A 252 3.68 -51.93 -3.41
N LEU A 253 3.09 -52.10 -2.24
CA LEU A 253 3.70 -51.74 -0.95
C LEU A 253 4.07 -50.24 -0.79
N ALA A 254 3.63 -49.35 -1.70
CA ALA A 254 3.92 -47.93 -1.59
C ALA A 254 3.25 -47.35 -0.33
N PRO A 255 3.99 -46.60 0.51
CA PRO A 255 3.41 -45.87 1.62
C PRO A 255 2.71 -44.63 1.11
N TRP A 256 1.59 -44.82 0.40
CA TRP A 256 0.88 -43.76 -0.37
C TRP A 256 0.57 -42.52 0.48
N SER A 257 0.21 -42.66 1.75
CA SER A 257 -0.06 -41.50 2.63
C SER A 257 1.21 -40.69 2.92
N SER A 258 2.37 -41.33 2.99
CA SER A 258 3.65 -40.64 3.14
C SER A 258 4.09 -39.99 1.84
N LEU A 259 3.89 -40.65 0.70
CA LEU A 259 4.15 -40.11 -0.63
C LEU A 259 3.29 -38.88 -0.89
N PHE A 260 2.00 -38.93 -0.51
CA PHE A 260 1.09 -37.79 -0.66
C PHE A 260 1.57 -36.59 0.16
N ARG A 261 1.98 -36.80 1.43
CA ARG A 261 2.55 -35.73 2.28
C ARG A 261 3.87 -35.18 1.76
N VAL A 262 4.72 -36.01 1.18
CA VAL A 262 5.96 -35.57 0.55
C VAL A 262 5.66 -34.75 -0.70
N ALA A 263 4.74 -35.20 -1.55
CA ALA A 263 4.30 -34.46 -2.73
C ALA A 263 3.74 -33.07 -2.35
N ASP A 264 2.95 -33.00 -1.30
CA ASP A 264 2.42 -31.74 -0.77
C ASP A 264 3.56 -30.80 -0.32
N ARG A 265 4.50 -31.30 0.49
CA ARG A 265 5.69 -30.52 0.93
C ARG A 265 6.56 -30.05 -0.24
N LEU A 266 6.63 -30.84 -1.32
CA LEU A 266 7.37 -30.46 -2.53
C LEU A 266 6.57 -29.54 -3.47
N GLY A 267 5.32 -29.18 -3.09
CA GLY A 267 4.46 -28.31 -3.87
C GLY A 267 3.88 -28.95 -5.12
N ALA A 268 3.77 -30.30 -5.14
CA ALA A 268 3.12 -31.06 -6.21
C ALA A 268 1.59 -31.12 -6.07
N THR A 269 1.04 -30.67 -4.94
CA THR A 269 -0.41 -30.50 -4.78
C THR A 269 -0.87 -29.19 -5.42
N PRO A 270 -2.14 -29.13 -5.89
CA PRO A 270 -2.67 -27.91 -6.47
C PRO A 270 -2.53 -26.73 -5.50
N LYS A 271 -1.93 -25.65 -5.99
CA LYS A 271 -1.83 -24.35 -5.29
C LYS A 271 -2.72 -23.35 -6.02
N GLY A 272 -3.14 -22.31 -5.31
CA GLY A 272 -3.81 -21.16 -5.88
C GLY A 272 -2.87 -19.99 -6.11
N PRO A 273 -3.31 -18.98 -6.87
CA PRO A 273 -2.60 -17.73 -7.05
C PRO A 273 -2.59 -16.87 -5.80
N VAL A 274 -1.83 -15.77 -5.85
CA VAL A 274 -1.93 -14.69 -4.87
C VAL A 274 -2.65 -13.51 -5.51
N ILE A 275 -3.73 -13.06 -4.89
CA ILE A 275 -4.57 -11.98 -5.41
C ILE A 275 -4.52 -10.81 -4.42
N PHE A 276 -4.11 -9.66 -4.90
CA PHE A 276 -4.10 -8.42 -4.13
C PHE A 276 -5.35 -7.61 -4.46
N GLU A 277 -6.21 -7.43 -3.47
CA GLU A 277 -7.37 -6.54 -3.54
C GLU A 277 -6.90 -5.14 -3.14
N CYS A 278 -6.86 -4.20 -4.10
CA CYS A 278 -6.34 -2.84 -3.93
C CYS A 278 -7.39 -1.76 -4.26
N VAL A 279 -8.67 -2.12 -4.25
CA VAL A 279 -9.80 -1.22 -4.58
C VAL A 279 -10.46 -0.69 -3.32
N GLY A 280 -10.81 -1.56 -2.37
CA GLY A 280 -11.43 -1.20 -1.10
C GLY A 280 -12.86 -0.67 -1.24
N THR A 281 -13.69 -1.28 -2.07
CA THR A 281 -15.11 -0.91 -2.21
C THR A 281 -16.01 -2.07 -1.81
N PRO A 282 -17.24 -1.78 -1.31
CA PRO A 282 -18.22 -2.83 -0.97
C PRO A 282 -18.47 -3.80 -2.14
N GLY A 283 -18.58 -5.09 -1.83
CA GLY A 283 -18.80 -6.17 -2.79
C GLY A 283 -17.51 -6.68 -3.45
N MET A 284 -16.36 -6.04 -3.27
CA MET A 284 -15.11 -6.47 -3.90
C MET A 284 -14.59 -7.78 -3.31
N ILE A 285 -14.71 -7.98 -1.99
CA ILE A 285 -14.33 -9.26 -1.34
C ILE A 285 -15.18 -10.41 -1.90
N GLU A 286 -16.51 -10.23 -2.00
CA GLU A 286 -17.39 -11.24 -2.60
C GLU A 286 -17.01 -11.50 -4.06
N HIS A 287 -16.74 -10.45 -4.84
CA HIS A 287 -16.33 -10.58 -6.23
C HIS A 287 -15.05 -11.40 -6.37
N VAL A 288 -14.02 -11.12 -5.58
CA VAL A 288 -12.75 -11.85 -5.61
C VAL A 288 -12.96 -13.30 -5.16
N VAL A 289 -13.60 -13.53 -4.02
CA VAL A 289 -13.83 -14.90 -3.47
C VAL A 289 -14.62 -15.77 -4.44
N SER A 290 -15.65 -15.20 -5.07
CA SER A 290 -16.50 -15.93 -5.99
C SER A 290 -15.82 -16.31 -7.29
N ASN A 291 -14.87 -15.50 -7.79
CA ASN A 291 -14.24 -15.71 -9.09
C ASN A 291 -12.82 -16.27 -9.00
N ALA A 292 -12.14 -16.14 -7.86
CA ALA A 292 -10.79 -16.66 -7.66
C ALA A 292 -10.69 -18.17 -7.89
N PRO A 293 -9.59 -18.69 -8.43
CA PRO A 293 -9.29 -20.12 -8.46
C PRO A 293 -9.26 -20.75 -7.06
N PHE A 294 -9.32 -22.08 -6.99
CA PHE A 294 -9.21 -22.82 -5.73
C PHE A 294 -7.88 -22.52 -5.01
N ARG A 295 -7.93 -22.49 -3.68
CA ARG A 295 -6.76 -22.28 -2.81
C ARG A 295 -6.04 -20.96 -3.03
N SER A 296 -6.76 -19.94 -3.55
CA SER A 296 -6.22 -18.59 -3.70
C SER A 296 -5.91 -17.98 -2.34
N ARG A 297 -4.79 -17.27 -2.25
CA ARG A 297 -4.48 -16.36 -1.14
C ARG A 297 -4.86 -14.96 -1.55
N VAL A 298 -5.86 -14.40 -0.91
CA VAL A 298 -6.34 -13.04 -1.18
C VAL A 298 -5.79 -12.11 -0.11
N VAL A 299 -4.97 -11.17 -0.50
CA VAL A 299 -4.39 -10.13 0.35
C VAL A 299 -5.24 -8.86 0.17
N VAL A 300 -5.96 -8.48 1.21
CA VAL A 300 -6.83 -7.30 1.21
C VAL A 300 -6.00 -6.11 1.68
N VAL A 301 -5.71 -5.20 0.75
CA VAL A 301 -4.90 -3.99 0.95
C VAL A 301 -5.77 -2.74 0.85
N GLY A 302 -6.81 -2.80 0.01
CA GLY A 302 -7.79 -1.72 -0.17
C GLY A 302 -8.60 -1.49 1.11
N VAL A 303 -8.72 -0.22 1.51
CA VAL A 303 -9.48 0.15 2.71
C VAL A 303 -10.95 0.37 2.33
N CYS A 304 -11.84 -0.50 2.79
CA CYS A 304 -13.29 -0.33 2.69
C CYS A 304 -13.84 0.15 4.03
N MET A 305 -14.42 1.36 4.05
CA MET A 305 -14.98 1.95 5.27
C MET A 305 -16.46 1.56 5.51
N GLU A 306 -17.10 1.00 4.51
CA GLU A 306 -18.50 0.54 4.63
C GLU A 306 -18.55 -0.94 5.00
N PRO A 307 -19.60 -1.40 5.69
CA PRO A 307 -19.83 -2.82 5.89
C PRO A 307 -19.86 -3.57 4.55
N ASP A 308 -19.06 -4.62 4.43
CA ASP A 308 -19.03 -5.49 3.26
C ASP A 308 -19.51 -6.89 3.63
N THR A 309 -20.14 -7.57 2.68
CA THR A 309 -20.68 -8.91 2.86
C THR A 309 -20.16 -9.86 1.77
N PHE A 310 -19.84 -11.08 2.18
CA PHE A 310 -19.47 -12.14 1.25
C PHE A 310 -20.06 -13.48 1.72
N ARG A 311 -20.08 -14.47 0.84
CA ARG A 311 -20.58 -15.82 1.16
C ARG A 311 -19.45 -16.71 1.71
N PRO A 312 -19.36 -16.95 3.02
CA PRO A 312 -18.34 -17.80 3.60
C PRO A 312 -18.29 -19.21 2.99
N ALA A 313 -19.46 -19.74 2.58
CA ALA A 313 -19.53 -21.05 1.91
C ALA A 313 -18.71 -21.11 0.61
N MET A 314 -18.61 -20.00 -0.14
CA MET A 314 -17.76 -19.95 -1.35
C MET A 314 -16.29 -20.03 -0.99
N ALA A 315 -15.86 -19.28 0.03
CA ALA A 315 -14.48 -19.32 0.52
C ALA A 315 -14.11 -20.71 1.06
N ILE A 316 -15.01 -21.34 1.84
CA ILE A 316 -14.83 -22.71 2.36
C ILE A 316 -14.69 -23.73 1.22
N ASN A 317 -15.61 -23.71 0.24
CA ASN A 317 -15.60 -24.68 -0.86
C ASN A 317 -14.36 -24.57 -1.75
N LYS A 318 -13.79 -23.39 -1.85
CA LYS A 318 -12.55 -23.12 -2.62
C LYS A 318 -11.28 -23.14 -1.79
N GLU A 319 -11.36 -23.30 -0.47
CA GLU A 319 -10.23 -23.15 0.47
C GLU A 319 -9.50 -21.81 0.25
N VAL A 320 -10.23 -20.70 0.08
CA VAL A 320 -9.67 -19.36 -0.07
C VAL A 320 -9.18 -18.84 1.27
N GLU A 321 -7.97 -18.30 1.31
CA GLU A 321 -7.45 -17.58 2.46
C GLU A 321 -7.65 -16.07 2.27
N LEU A 322 -8.23 -15.38 3.26
CA LEU A 322 -8.28 -13.92 3.31
C LEU A 322 -7.24 -13.42 4.31
N ARG A 323 -6.34 -12.55 3.87
CA ARG A 323 -5.28 -11.95 4.68
C ARG A 323 -5.42 -10.43 4.64
N PHE A 324 -5.94 -9.85 5.69
CA PHE A 324 -6.01 -8.41 5.85
C PHE A 324 -4.65 -7.87 6.27
N VAL A 325 -4.23 -6.77 5.68
CA VAL A 325 -2.93 -6.15 5.94
C VAL A 325 -3.10 -4.68 6.27
N PHE A 326 -2.26 -4.17 7.17
CA PHE A 326 -2.29 -2.78 7.60
C PHE A 326 -0.87 -2.27 7.83
N CYS A 327 -0.55 -1.13 7.25
CA CYS A 327 0.75 -0.45 7.41
C CYS A 327 1.96 -1.35 7.11
N TYR A 328 3.01 -1.23 7.91
CA TYR A 328 4.30 -1.91 7.80
C TYR A 328 5.05 -1.79 9.13
N ASP A 329 6.10 -2.57 9.33
CA ASP A 329 7.03 -2.37 10.43
C ASP A 329 8.21 -1.43 10.02
N PRO A 330 8.94 -0.83 11.00
CA PRO A 330 10.06 0.06 10.68
C PRO A 330 11.19 -0.59 9.89
N ALA A 331 11.38 -1.92 9.99
CA ALA A 331 12.39 -2.63 9.23
C ALA A 331 11.99 -2.71 7.75
N GLU A 332 10.71 -3.00 7.46
CA GLU A 332 10.16 -2.99 6.10
C GLU A 332 10.26 -1.60 5.45
N PHE A 333 10.03 -0.53 6.23
CA PHE A 333 10.22 0.83 5.74
C PHE A 333 11.68 1.10 5.34
N HIS A 334 12.62 0.75 6.22
CA HIS A 334 14.05 0.90 5.96
C HIS A 334 14.52 0.04 4.78
N GLU A 335 14.10 -1.23 4.71
CA GLU A 335 14.39 -2.12 3.59
C GLU A 335 13.88 -1.54 2.27
N THR A 336 12.67 -0.98 2.26
CA THR A 336 12.04 -0.37 1.08
C THR A 336 12.83 0.85 0.61
N LEU A 337 13.27 1.74 1.51
CA LEU A 337 14.13 2.87 1.16
C LEU A 337 15.38 2.41 0.39
N HIS A 338 16.04 1.36 0.90
CA HIS A 338 17.23 0.81 0.25
C HIS A 338 16.91 0.08 -1.06
N MET A 339 15.77 -0.58 -1.17
CA MET A 339 15.35 -1.18 -2.45
C MET A 339 15.14 -0.13 -3.54
N ILE A 340 14.60 1.04 -3.18
CA ILE A 340 14.47 2.17 -4.12
C ILE A 340 15.85 2.71 -4.49
N ALA A 341 16.72 2.95 -3.50
CA ALA A 341 18.06 3.48 -3.69
C ALA A 341 18.95 2.57 -4.56
N ASP A 342 18.82 1.26 -4.40
CA ASP A 342 19.52 0.25 -5.20
C ASP A 342 18.94 0.10 -6.63
N GLY A 343 17.89 0.84 -6.98
CA GLY A 343 17.24 0.73 -8.28
C GLY A 343 16.51 -0.60 -8.50
N LYS A 344 16.17 -1.32 -7.42
CA LYS A 344 15.42 -2.58 -7.50
C LYS A 344 13.94 -2.36 -7.77
N VAL A 345 13.41 -1.17 -7.42
CA VAL A 345 12.01 -0.79 -7.58
C VAL A 345 11.92 0.34 -8.59
N GLU A 346 11.18 0.14 -9.67
CA GLU A 346 10.88 1.19 -10.65
C GLU A 346 9.76 2.09 -10.12
N VAL A 347 10.10 3.28 -9.67
CA VAL A 347 9.15 4.21 -9.02
C VAL A 347 8.78 5.41 -9.88
N ALA A 348 9.65 5.78 -10.84
CA ALA A 348 9.46 6.99 -11.65
C ALA A 348 8.10 7.06 -12.37
N PRO A 349 7.57 5.96 -12.96
CA PRO A 349 6.26 6.00 -13.63
C PRO A 349 5.08 6.25 -12.69
N MET A 350 5.26 6.06 -11.38
CA MET A 350 4.20 6.30 -10.40
C MET A 350 3.97 7.80 -10.15
N ILE A 351 5.02 8.62 -10.28
CA ILE A 351 4.93 10.07 -10.07
C ILE A 351 4.35 10.71 -11.32
N THR A 352 3.14 11.24 -11.21
CA THR A 352 2.39 11.76 -12.36
C THR A 352 2.29 13.28 -12.39
N ALA A 353 2.53 13.94 -11.26
CA ALA A 353 2.58 15.40 -11.15
C ALA A 353 3.27 15.84 -9.86
N THR A 354 3.68 17.11 -9.80
CA THR A 354 4.13 17.80 -8.59
C THR A 354 3.47 19.17 -8.53
N VAL A 355 2.89 19.52 -7.37
CA VAL A 355 2.18 20.78 -7.13
C VAL A 355 2.73 21.50 -5.90
N GLY A 356 2.45 22.79 -5.76
CA GLY A 356 2.66 23.52 -4.51
C GLY A 356 1.48 23.36 -3.54
N LEU A 357 1.54 24.04 -2.40
CA LEU A 357 0.48 23.97 -1.39
C LEU A 357 -0.90 24.41 -1.94
N GLU A 358 -0.94 25.43 -2.80
CA GLU A 358 -2.19 25.91 -3.44
C GLU A 358 -2.78 24.86 -4.42
N GLY A 359 -1.97 23.95 -4.92
CA GLY A 359 -2.39 22.88 -5.82
C GLY A 359 -2.93 21.62 -5.10
N VAL A 360 -2.89 21.56 -3.77
CA VAL A 360 -3.28 20.34 -3.03
C VAL A 360 -4.78 20.07 -3.16
N ALA A 361 -5.64 21.05 -2.95
CA ALA A 361 -7.09 20.85 -3.06
C ALA A 361 -7.52 20.42 -4.48
N PRO A 362 -7.08 21.06 -5.57
CA PRO A 362 -7.29 20.57 -6.93
C PRO A 362 -6.73 19.16 -7.19
N ALA A 363 -5.57 18.83 -6.62
CA ALA A 363 -4.97 17.51 -6.76
C ALA A 363 -5.82 16.42 -6.08
N PHE A 364 -6.37 16.67 -4.89
CA PHE A 364 -7.32 15.77 -4.24
C PHE A 364 -8.55 15.49 -5.09
N ASP A 365 -9.14 16.53 -5.68
CA ASP A 365 -10.32 16.38 -6.54
C ASP A 365 -9.99 15.61 -7.83
N ALA A 366 -8.83 15.87 -8.44
CA ALA A 366 -8.35 15.12 -9.59
C ALA A 366 -8.07 13.65 -9.26
N LEU A 367 -7.45 13.35 -8.13
CA LEU A 367 -7.18 11.97 -7.69
C LEU A 367 -8.47 11.22 -7.35
N GLY A 368 -9.50 11.89 -6.85
CA GLY A 368 -10.82 11.30 -6.57
C GLY A 368 -11.55 10.84 -7.84
N THR A 369 -11.31 11.49 -8.98
CA THR A 369 -11.94 11.17 -10.27
C THR A 369 -11.00 10.48 -11.26
N ALA A 370 -9.75 10.21 -10.89
CA ALA A 370 -8.64 10.04 -11.79
C ALA A 370 -8.65 8.78 -12.65
N ALA A 371 -8.55 9.04 -13.96
CA ALA A 371 -8.10 8.07 -14.94
C ALA A 371 -6.58 8.16 -15.24
N HIS A 372 -5.91 9.26 -14.89
CA HIS A 372 -4.57 9.59 -15.40
C HIS A 372 -3.50 9.82 -14.32
N HIS A 373 -3.88 10.10 -13.09
CA HIS A 373 -2.94 10.35 -12.00
C HIS A 373 -2.84 9.17 -11.05
N ALA A 374 -1.61 8.87 -10.62
CA ALA A 374 -1.33 7.87 -9.59
C ALA A 374 -0.81 8.56 -8.32
N LYS A 375 0.42 9.01 -8.33
CA LYS A 375 1.02 9.73 -7.20
C LYS A 375 1.26 11.17 -7.61
N VAL A 376 0.64 12.10 -6.88
CA VAL A 376 0.93 13.52 -6.95
C VAL A 376 1.80 13.89 -5.77
N LEU A 377 2.95 14.48 -6.05
CA LEU A 377 3.83 15.04 -5.04
C LEU A 377 3.50 16.49 -4.76
N ILE A 378 3.78 16.92 -3.55
CA ILE A 378 3.66 18.29 -3.08
C ILE A 378 5.07 18.82 -2.80
N ASP A 379 5.43 19.94 -3.41
CA ASP A 379 6.59 20.74 -3.04
C ASP A 379 6.09 21.98 -2.30
N PRO A 380 6.25 22.06 -0.96
CA PRO A 380 5.71 23.19 -0.19
C PRO A 380 6.32 24.55 -0.52
N MET A 381 7.41 24.58 -1.30
CA MET A 381 8.08 25.80 -1.74
C MET A 381 7.71 26.21 -3.18
N SER A 382 6.99 25.34 -3.90
CA SER A 382 6.53 25.61 -5.26
C SER A 382 5.27 26.47 -5.28
N GLU A 383 5.12 27.31 -6.31
CA GLU A 383 3.94 28.11 -6.57
C GLU A 383 2.95 27.46 -7.56
N ILE A 384 3.21 26.21 -7.99
CA ILE A 384 2.36 25.47 -8.94
C ILE A 384 1.02 25.17 -8.28
N ALA A 385 -0.06 25.77 -8.76
CA ALA A 385 -1.40 25.67 -8.17
C ALA A 385 -2.34 24.70 -8.91
N SER A 386 -1.90 24.07 -9.98
CA SER A 386 -2.72 23.13 -10.78
C SER A 386 -1.89 21.96 -11.32
N LEU A 387 -2.58 20.84 -11.62
CA LEU A 387 -2.04 19.65 -12.29
C LEU A 387 -1.86 19.86 -13.78
#